data_68f028d01023bb57461c44fe54e254d1
#
_entry.id   68f028d01023bb57461c44fe54e254d1
#
_cell.length_a   1.000
_cell.length_b   1.000
_cell.length_c   1.000
_cell.angle_alpha   90.00
_cell.angle_beta   90.00
_cell.angle_gamma   90.00
#
_symmetry.space_group_name_H-M   'P 1'
#
loop_
_entity.id
_entity.type
_entity.pdbx_description
1 polymer ?
#
loop_
_entity_poly.entity_id
_entity_poly.type
_entity_poly.pdbx_seq_one_letter_code
_entity_poly.pdbx_strand_id
1 'polypeptide(L)'
;MALLRDACRTVLASGVIRRLPGRLARVLLACFLLGHAALAVFVLFASIALARWNPPVTALMVYRRLTAGQKTVAMRFVPLRQIPRSARDMVVRLEDFKFFQHGGIEFGAIRDAYLVNKSIGYTLYGGSTIPQQLARNLFLTPRKIYLRKYVEALIAVEMDLLLSKNRILELYLNNIEWGRGVYGIGAAALHYYGTGIGNLSVDQIRRLVTIITNPLRYNVDTFTRSRQMAARYRYLVSRFADPSDAPASDAQASDAQASDAPQPAAPKPPTP
;
A
#
# COMPACT_ATOMS: atom_id res chain seq x y z
N MET A 1 26.08 -17.69 -16.05
CA MET A 1 26.19 -16.64 -17.09
C MET A 1 26.64 -17.18 -18.46
N ALA A 2 27.47 -18.19 -18.55
CA ALA A 2 27.89 -18.81 -19.83
C ALA A 2 26.72 -19.47 -20.59
N LEU A 3 25.90 -20.29 -19.91
CA LEU A 3 24.74 -20.99 -20.50
C LEU A 3 23.69 -20.07 -21.14
N LEU A 4 23.47 -18.87 -20.59
CA LEU A 4 22.56 -17.86 -21.16
C LEU A 4 23.16 -17.19 -22.42
N ARG A 5 24.47 -17.01 -22.47
CA ARG A 5 25.15 -16.50 -23.67
C ARG A 5 25.14 -17.50 -24.82
N ASP A 6 25.30 -18.79 -24.52
CA ASP A 6 25.28 -19.85 -25.54
C ASP A 6 23.88 -20.11 -26.06
N ALA A 7 22.84 -20.10 -25.19
CA ALA A 7 21.45 -20.15 -25.62
C ALA A 7 21.06 -18.95 -26.51
N CYS A 8 21.51 -17.74 -26.18
CA CYS A 8 21.26 -16.55 -27.00
C CYS A 8 22.00 -16.61 -28.35
N ARG A 9 23.25 -17.13 -28.39
CA ARG A 9 24.00 -17.36 -29.63
C ARG A 9 23.37 -18.43 -30.50
N THR A 10 22.86 -19.51 -29.94
CA THR A 10 22.20 -20.60 -30.66
C THR A 10 20.89 -20.13 -31.30
N VAL A 11 20.11 -19.31 -30.58
CA VAL A 11 18.86 -18.70 -31.09
C VAL A 11 19.16 -17.67 -32.20
N LEU A 12 20.25 -16.92 -32.09
CA LEU A 12 20.69 -15.99 -33.13
C LEU A 12 21.30 -16.69 -34.35
N ALA A 13 21.98 -17.84 -34.17
CA ALA A 13 22.63 -18.62 -35.21
C ALA A 13 21.65 -19.55 -35.95
N SER A 14 20.50 -19.92 -35.37
CA SER A 14 19.55 -20.89 -35.96
C SER A 14 18.72 -20.35 -37.13
N GLY A 15 18.91 -19.10 -37.57
CA GLY A 15 18.22 -18.55 -38.76
C GLY A 15 16.67 -18.54 -38.68
N VAL A 16 16.09 -18.92 -37.54
CA VAL A 16 14.64 -19.06 -37.32
C VAL A 16 13.95 -17.73 -37.12
N ILE A 17 14.68 -16.62 -36.96
CA ILE A 17 14.07 -15.30 -37.12
C ILE A 17 13.86 -15.10 -38.63
N ARG A 18 12.88 -15.79 -39.21
CA ARG A 18 12.33 -15.41 -40.50
C ARG A 18 12.04 -13.92 -40.43
N ARG A 19 12.75 -13.11 -41.24
CA ARG A 19 12.50 -11.68 -41.36
C ARG A 19 11.02 -11.52 -41.64
N LEU A 20 10.26 -11.03 -40.69
CA LEU A 20 8.83 -10.72 -40.91
C LEU A 20 8.71 -9.87 -42.18
N PRO A 21 7.82 -10.20 -43.11
CA PRO A 21 7.65 -9.40 -44.31
C PRO A 21 7.40 -7.95 -43.87
N GLY A 22 8.08 -6.98 -44.45
CA GLY A 22 8.09 -5.59 -43.99
C GLY A 22 6.70 -4.94 -43.86
N ARG A 23 5.67 -5.48 -44.54
CA ARG A 23 4.27 -5.10 -44.32
C ARG A 23 3.74 -5.59 -42.96
N LEU A 24 4.00 -6.84 -42.61
CA LEU A 24 3.56 -7.40 -41.31
C LEU A 24 4.24 -6.70 -40.12
N ALA A 25 5.54 -6.43 -40.22
CA ALA A 25 6.26 -5.68 -39.19
C ALA A 25 5.69 -4.27 -38.98
N ARG A 26 5.35 -3.57 -40.08
CA ARG A 26 4.69 -2.25 -40.01
C ARG A 26 3.31 -2.31 -39.38
N VAL A 27 2.50 -3.32 -39.72
CA VAL A 27 1.16 -3.51 -39.13
C VAL A 27 1.28 -3.80 -37.62
N LEU A 28 2.17 -4.70 -37.20
CA LEU A 28 2.41 -5.00 -35.77
C LEU A 28 2.86 -3.77 -35.00
N LEU A 29 3.79 -2.99 -35.57
CA LEU A 29 4.22 -1.72 -34.97
C LEU A 29 3.08 -0.72 -34.87
N ALA A 30 2.27 -0.56 -35.92
CA ALA A 30 1.12 0.32 -35.88
C ALA A 30 0.10 -0.11 -34.82
N CYS A 31 -0.23 -1.39 -34.75
CA CYS A 31 -1.12 -1.93 -33.69
C CYS A 31 -0.55 -1.69 -32.28
N PHE A 32 0.75 -1.88 -32.10
CA PHE A 32 1.43 -1.61 -30.83
C PHE A 32 1.31 -0.12 -30.44
N LEU A 33 1.65 0.79 -31.34
CA LEU A 33 1.59 2.24 -31.10
C LEU A 33 0.15 2.70 -30.86
N LEU A 34 -0.82 2.23 -31.65
CA LEU A 34 -2.24 2.55 -31.48
C LEU A 34 -2.77 2.03 -30.12
N GLY A 35 -2.36 0.82 -29.71
CA GLY A 35 -2.72 0.27 -28.41
C GLY A 35 -2.19 1.13 -27.24
N HIS A 36 -0.95 1.62 -27.35
CA HIS A 36 -0.38 2.51 -26.33
C HIS A 36 -1.06 3.89 -26.33
N ALA A 37 -1.32 4.45 -27.51
CA ALA A 37 -2.06 5.72 -27.62
C ALA A 37 -3.47 5.60 -27.04
N ALA A 38 -4.18 4.53 -27.33
CA ALA A 38 -5.51 4.27 -26.76
C ALA A 38 -5.47 4.12 -25.24
N LEU A 39 -4.47 3.39 -24.71
CA LEU A 39 -4.25 3.26 -23.27
C LEU A 39 -3.98 4.63 -22.63
N ALA A 40 -3.08 5.43 -23.22
CA ALA A 40 -2.74 6.74 -22.69
C ALA A 40 -3.96 7.69 -22.69
N VAL A 41 -4.73 7.72 -23.75
CA VAL A 41 -5.97 8.51 -23.82
C VAL A 41 -6.98 8.03 -22.76
N PHE A 42 -7.14 6.72 -22.61
CA PHE A 42 -8.02 6.17 -21.56
C PHE A 42 -7.57 6.59 -20.16
N VAL A 43 -6.27 6.45 -19.83
CA VAL A 43 -5.73 6.81 -18.50
C VAL A 43 -5.81 8.32 -18.27
N LEU A 44 -5.59 9.14 -19.30
CA LEU A 44 -5.78 10.59 -19.22
C LEU A 44 -7.20 10.95 -18.77
N PHE A 45 -8.22 10.46 -19.48
CA PHE A 45 -9.61 10.75 -19.10
C PHE A 45 -10.00 10.15 -17.75
N ALA A 46 -9.56 8.92 -17.47
CA ALA A 46 -9.76 8.30 -16.17
C ALA A 46 -9.12 9.11 -15.04
N SER A 47 -7.90 9.61 -15.22
CA SER A 47 -7.20 10.45 -14.22
C SER A 47 -7.88 11.81 -14.04
N ILE A 48 -8.37 12.45 -15.12
CA ILE A 48 -9.17 13.68 -15.01
C ILE A 48 -10.44 13.43 -14.18
N ALA A 49 -11.12 12.31 -14.44
CA ALA A 49 -12.30 11.91 -13.66
C ALA A 49 -11.92 11.64 -12.18
N LEU A 50 -10.86 10.85 -11.95
CA LEU A 50 -10.37 10.53 -10.60
C LEU A 50 -9.84 11.73 -9.83
N ALA A 51 -9.43 12.81 -10.50
CA ALA A 51 -9.04 14.05 -9.83
C ALA A 51 -10.21 14.71 -9.08
N ARG A 52 -11.47 14.48 -9.54
CA ARG A 52 -12.67 15.13 -9.02
C ARG A 52 -13.67 14.17 -8.37
N TRP A 53 -13.74 12.94 -8.87
CA TRP A 53 -14.74 11.95 -8.44
C TRP A 53 -14.08 10.72 -7.87
N ASN A 54 -14.78 10.07 -6.94
CA ASN A 54 -14.35 8.82 -6.33
C ASN A 54 -14.99 7.65 -7.08
N PRO A 55 -14.23 6.63 -7.48
CA PRO A 55 -14.79 5.49 -8.17
C PRO A 55 -15.68 4.69 -7.23
N PRO A 56 -16.95 4.43 -7.58
CA PRO A 56 -17.84 3.63 -6.74
C PRO A 56 -17.53 2.13 -6.83
N VAL A 57 -16.83 1.71 -7.88
CA VAL A 57 -16.47 0.31 -8.16
C VAL A 57 -15.08 0.26 -8.78
N THR A 58 -14.31 -0.77 -8.43
CA THR A 58 -12.97 -1.02 -9.03
C THR A 58 -12.97 -2.33 -9.82
N ALA A 59 -12.03 -2.48 -10.75
CA ALA A 59 -11.85 -3.73 -11.49
C ALA A 59 -11.60 -4.93 -10.55
N LEU A 60 -10.91 -4.72 -9.42
CA LEU A 60 -10.71 -5.75 -8.42
C LEU A 60 -12.03 -6.21 -7.79
N MET A 61 -12.94 -5.28 -7.44
CA MET A 61 -14.26 -5.61 -6.88
C MET A 61 -15.08 -6.44 -7.87
N VAL A 62 -15.13 -6.02 -9.14
CA VAL A 62 -15.82 -6.76 -10.20
C VAL A 62 -15.22 -8.15 -10.36
N TYR A 63 -13.90 -8.25 -10.44
CA TYR A 63 -13.20 -9.52 -10.54
C TYR A 63 -13.54 -10.45 -9.38
N ARG A 64 -13.48 -9.98 -8.13
CA ARG A 64 -13.80 -10.76 -6.93
C ARG A 64 -15.27 -11.23 -6.93
N ARG A 65 -16.19 -10.35 -7.33
CA ARG A 65 -17.61 -10.69 -7.44
C ARG A 65 -17.84 -11.81 -8.46
N LEU A 66 -17.23 -11.69 -9.65
CA LEU A 66 -17.44 -12.65 -10.74
C LEU A 66 -16.73 -14.00 -10.51
N THR A 67 -15.54 -13.99 -9.90
CA THR A 67 -14.75 -15.23 -9.76
C THR A 67 -14.94 -15.96 -8.44
N ALA A 68 -15.34 -15.26 -7.38
CA ALA A 68 -15.47 -15.80 -6.04
C ALA A 68 -16.83 -15.54 -5.36
N GLY A 69 -17.79 -14.95 -6.09
CA GLY A 69 -19.10 -14.59 -5.53
C GLY A 69 -19.04 -13.61 -4.35
N GLN A 70 -17.91 -12.88 -4.23
CA GLN A 70 -17.63 -12.06 -3.06
C GLN A 70 -18.59 -10.87 -2.99
N LYS A 71 -19.35 -10.78 -1.91
CA LYS A 71 -20.18 -9.60 -1.59
C LYS A 71 -19.27 -8.49 -1.07
N THR A 72 -19.51 -7.27 -1.51
CA THR A 72 -18.80 -6.08 -1.06
C THR A 72 -19.57 -5.41 0.06
N VAL A 73 -18.90 -5.11 1.18
CA VAL A 73 -19.45 -4.26 2.24
C VAL A 73 -19.58 -2.83 1.69
N ALA A 74 -20.58 -2.10 2.15
CA ALA A 74 -20.81 -0.72 1.71
C ALA A 74 -19.55 0.14 1.91
N MET A 75 -19.03 0.70 0.80
CA MET A 75 -17.86 1.57 0.84
C MET A 75 -18.19 2.87 1.57
N ARG A 76 -17.27 3.32 2.41
CA ARG A 76 -17.29 4.65 3.02
C ARG A 76 -16.02 5.39 2.62
N PHE A 77 -16.15 6.31 1.71
CA PHE A 77 -15.07 7.19 1.33
C PHE A 77 -14.75 8.16 2.46
N VAL A 78 -13.46 8.24 2.83
CA VAL A 78 -12.94 9.14 3.85
C VAL A 78 -11.96 10.11 3.19
N PRO A 79 -12.24 11.43 3.19
CA PRO A 79 -11.29 12.42 2.68
C PRO A 79 -9.94 12.30 3.39
N LEU A 80 -8.84 12.51 2.65
CA LEU A 80 -7.48 12.32 3.17
C LEU A 80 -7.23 13.10 4.47
N ARG A 81 -7.77 14.32 4.58
CA ARG A 81 -7.67 15.17 5.78
C ARG A 81 -8.31 14.56 7.03
N GLN A 82 -9.29 13.67 6.86
CA GLN A 82 -9.98 12.98 7.97
C GLN A 82 -9.34 11.63 8.33
N ILE A 83 -8.40 11.15 7.51
CA ILE A 83 -7.61 9.96 7.83
C ILE A 83 -6.46 10.39 8.74
N PRO A 84 -6.30 9.81 9.94
CA PRO A 84 -5.22 10.15 10.86
C PRO A 84 -3.85 10.16 10.17
N ARG A 85 -3.00 11.14 10.52
CA ARG A 85 -1.65 11.25 9.95
C ARG A 85 -0.86 9.97 10.18
N SER A 86 -0.95 9.39 11.38
CA SER A 86 -0.32 8.11 11.72
C SER A 86 -0.70 7.00 10.73
N ALA A 87 -1.98 6.86 10.36
CA ALA A 87 -2.41 5.85 9.40
C ALA A 87 -1.80 6.07 8.01
N ARG A 88 -1.78 7.33 7.53
CA ARG A 88 -1.17 7.68 6.24
C ARG A 88 0.32 7.39 6.22
N ASP A 89 1.04 7.83 7.25
CA ASP A 89 2.48 7.66 7.37
C ASP A 89 2.88 6.19 7.52
N MET A 90 2.12 5.39 8.29
CA MET A 90 2.34 3.95 8.43
C MET A 90 2.16 3.21 7.10
N VAL A 91 1.11 3.55 6.34
CA VAL A 91 0.87 2.94 5.02
C VAL A 91 1.99 3.28 4.05
N VAL A 92 2.35 4.56 3.93
CA VAL A 92 3.46 4.99 3.08
C VAL A 92 4.75 4.30 3.50
N ARG A 93 5.03 4.23 4.80
CA ARG A 93 6.25 3.62 5.32
C ARG A 93 6.38 2.13 5.01
N LEU A 94 5.27 1.38 5.04
CA LEU A 94 5.29 -0.07 4.78
C LEU A 94 5.15 -0.44 3.32
N GLU A 95 4.37 0.31 2.56
CA GLU A 95 4.04 -0.07 1.19
C GLU A 95 4.93 0.63 0.15
N ASP A 96 5.35 1.88 0.43
CA ASP A 96 6.11 2.68 -0.52
C ASP A 96 6.83 3.86 0.18
N PHE A 97 7.91 3.59 0.88
CA PHE A 97 8.56 4.59 1.74
C PHE A 97 9.12 5.82 0.99
N LYS A 98 9.34 5.71 -0.33
CA LYS A 98 9.76 6.82 -1.21
C LYS A 98 8.60 7.41 -2.01
N PHE A 99 7.34 7.13 -1.63
CA PHE A 99 6.15 7.52 -2.38
C PHE A 99 6.15 8.96 -2.88
N PHE A 100 6.57 9.90 -2.04
CA PHE A 100 6.61 11.34 -2.38
C PHE A 100 7.83 11.74 -3.23
N GLN A 101 8.76 10.82 -3.53
CA GLN A 101 10.05 11.12 -4.18
C GLN A 101 10.18 10.54 -5.60
N HIS A 102 9.32 9.61 -6.01
CA HIS A 102 9.37 8.96 -7.32
C HIS A 102 8.17 9.32 -8.21
N GLY A 103 8.28 9.06 -9.52
CA GLY A 103 7.27 9.29 -10.55
C GLY A 103 6.50 8.02 -10.93
N GLY A 104 5.70 7.47 -10.03
CA GLY A 104 4.84 6.30 -10.28
C GLY A 104 5.55 4.94 -10.12
N ILE A 105 6.83 4.81 -10.47
CA ILE A 105 7.64 3.60 -10.34
C ILE A 105 8.93 3.94 -9.58
N GLU A 106 9.35 3.05 -8.69
CA GLU A 106 10.66 3.11 -8.01
C GLU A 106 11.47 1.84 -8.36
N PHE A 107 12.35 1.95 -9.34
CA PHE A 107 13.15 0.81 -9.80
C PHE A 107 14.12 0.30 -8.73
N GLY A 108 14.63 1.19 -7.88
CA GLY A 108 15.47 0.84 -6.74
C GLY A 108 14.73 0.02 -5.68
N ALA A 109 13.42 0.28 -5.48
CA ALA A 109 12.63 -0.39 -4.46
C ALA A 109 12.58 -1.91 -4.63
N ILE A 110 12.57 -2.40 -5.88
CA ILE A 110 12.56 -3.85 -6.15
C ILE A 110 13.87 -4.48 -5.66
N ARG A 111 15.00 -3.84 -5.96
CA ARG A 111 16.33 -4.31 -5.54
C ARG A 111 16.48 -4.21 -4.02
N ASP A 112 16.11 -3.07 -3.46
CA ASP A 112 16.24 -2.81 -2.02
C ASP A 112 15.34 -3.75 -1.21
N ALA A 113 14.09 -3.93 -1.64
CA ALA A 113 13.17 -4.90 -1.04
C ALA A 113 13.73 -6.33 -1.11
N TYR A 114 14.32 -6.73 -2.25
CA TYR A 114 14.94 -8.05 -2.39
C TYR A 114 16.12 -8.24 -1.41
N LEU A 115 17.02 -7.25 -1.32
CA LEU A 115 18.18 -7.33 -0.44
C LEU A 115 17.78 -7.38 1.05
N VAL A 116 16.86 -6.51 1.47
CA VAL A 116 16.36 -6.49 2.84
C VAL A 116 15.62 -7.79 3.17
N ASN A 117 14.70 -8.22 2.32
CA ASN A 117 13.93 -9.45 2.54
C ASN A 117 14.85 -10.69 2.62
N LYS A 118 15.91 -10.72 1.80
CA LYS A 118 16.91 -11.79 1.83
C LYS A 118 17.71 -11.79 3.13
N SER A 119 18.13 -10.62 3.62
CA SER A 119 18.93 -10.51 4.85
C SER A 119 18.15 -10.91 6.11
N ILE A 120 16.84 -10.62 6.15
CA ILE A 120 15.99 -10.94 7.32
C ILE A 120 15.27 -12.29 7.20
N GLY A 121 15.34 -12.96 6.03
CA GLY A 121 14.76 -14.29 5.78
C GLY A 121 13.25 -14.33 5.62
N TYR A 122 12.57 -13.19 5.45
CA TYR A 122 11.13 -13.10 5.17
C TYR A 122 10.78 -11.82 4.40
N THR A 123 9.59 -11.78 3.78
CA THR A 123 9.16 -10.63 2.99
C THR A 123 8.57 -9.54 3.91
N LEU A 124 9.34 -8.50 4.19
CA LEU A 124 8.87 -7.31 4.92
C LEU A 124 8.34 -6.26 3.95
N TYR A 125 9.08 -6.00 2.88
CA TYR A 125 8.76 -4.98 1.88
C TYR A 125 8.36 -5.61 0.54
N GLY A 126 7.38 -4.99 -0.13
CA GLY A 126 7.04 -5.27 -1.53
C GLY A 126 7.86 -4.40 -2.49
N GLY A 127 8.00 -4.84 -3.74
CA GLY A 127 8.67 -4.05 -4.79
C GLY A 127 7.70 -3.24 -5.67
N SER A 128 6.42 -3.15 -5.31
CA SER A 128 5.43 -2.38 -6.07
C SER A 128 5.08 -1.09 -5.33
N THR A 129 5.07 0.03 -6.03
CA THR A 129 4.70 1.34 -5.49
C THR A 129 3.20 1.48 -5.23
N ILE A 130 2.80 2.46 -4.42
CA ILE A 130 1.38 2.81 -4.18
C ILE A 130 0.64 3.13 -5.50
N PRO A 131 1.18 3.93 -6.45
CA PRO A 131 0.55 4.13 -7.75
C PRO A 131 0.35 2.83 -8.53
N GLN A 132 1.32 1.91 -8.55
CA GLN A 132 1.18 0.61 -9.20
C GLN A 132 0.09 -0.25 -8.57
N GLN A 133 0.02 -0.28 -7.24
CA GLN A 133 -1.03 -1.01 -6.53
C GLN A 133 -2.40 -0.40 -6.79
N LEU A 134 -2.52 0.94 -6.82
CA LEU A 134 -3.75 1.64 -7.13
C LEU A 134 -4.20 1.35 -8.57
N ALA A 135 -3.29 1.48 -9.56
CA ALA A 135 -3.55 1.18 -10.97
C ALA A 135 -4.09 -0.25 -11.15
N ARG A 136 -3.46 -1.21 -10.49
CA ARG A 136 -3.91 -2.61 -10.50
C ARG A 136 -5.32 -2.77 -9.94
N ASN A 137 -5.62 -2.14 -8.82
CA ASN A 137 -6.93 -2.28 -8.16
C ASN A 137 -8.05 -1.60 -8.95
N LEU A 138 -7.77 -0.41 -9.52
CA LEU A 138 -8.77 0.35 -10.28
C LEU A 138 -9.09 -0.26 -11.63
N PHE A 139 -8.08 -0.71 -12.39
CA PHE A 139 -8.22 -0.98 -13.84
C PHE A 139 -7.88 -2.40 -14.25
N LEU A 140 -7.17 -3.18 -13.40
CA LEU A 140 -6.62 -4.47 -13.79
C LEU A 140 -7.12 -5.61 -12.88
N THR A 141 -6.73 -6.84 -13.25
CA THR A 141 -7.03 -8.03 -12.46
C THR A 141 -5.83 -8.43 -11.59
N PRO A 142 -6.03 -9.20 -10.49
CA PRO A 142 -4.93 -9.65 -9.64
C PRO A 142 -4.09 -10.78 -10.26
N ARG A 143 -4.39 -11.24 -11.50
CA ARG A 143 -3.64 -12.30 -12.18
C ARG A 143 -2.18 -11.92 -12.36
N LYS A 144 -1.27 -12.86 -12.05
CA LYS A 144 0.19 -12.65 -12.18
C LYS A 144 0.64 -12.95 -13.62
N ILE A 145 0.51 -11.95 -14.52
CA ILE A 145 0.92 -12.03 -15.91
C ILE A 145 1.87 -10.86 -16.20
N TYR A 146 2.98 -11.10 -16.90
CA TYR A 146 3.98 -10.05 -17.21
C TYR A 146 3.39 -8.87 -17.99
N LEU A 147 2.55 -9.15 -19.00
CA LEU A 147 1.88 -8.09 -19.76
C LEU A 147 1.02 -7.20 -18.86
N ARG A 148 0.28 -7.78 -17.90
CA ARG A 148 -0.48 -7.01 -16.93
C ARG A 148 0.45 -6.11 -16.08
N LYS A 149 1.62 -6.63 -15.65
CA LYS A 149 2.57 -5.83 -14.87
C LYS A 149 3.17 -4.68 -15.68
N TYR A 150 3.39 -4.89 -16.97
CA TYR A 150 3.79 -3.83 -17.89
C TYR A 150 2.73 -2.74 -18.00
N VAL A 151 1.48 -3.10 -18.27
CA VAL A 151 0.35 -2.16 -18.35
C VAL A 151 0.14 -1.44 -17.02
N GLU A 152 0.25 -2.14 -15.88
CA GLU A 152 0.20 -1.57 -14.54
C GLU A 152 1.24 -0.46 -14.36
N ALA A 153 2.45 -0.69 -14.84
CA ALA A 153 3.54 0.29 -14.76
C ALA A 153 3.25 1.54 -15.60
N LEU A 154 2.77 1.38 -16.84
CA LEU A 154 2.39 2.51 -17.70
C LEU A 154 1.29 3.36 -17.06
N ILE A 155 0.21 2.71 -16.58
CA ILE A 155 -0.90 3.41 -15.92
C ILE A 155 -0.40 4.14 -14.67
N ALA A 156 0.48 3.52 -13.86
CA ALA A 156 0.99 4.11 -12.64
C ALA A 156 1.81 5.38 -12.89
N VAL A 157 2.67 5.37 -13.92
CA VAL A 157 3.45 6.56 -14.32
C VAL A 157 2.54 7.68 -14.79
N GLU A 158 1.57 7.37 -15.65
CA GLU A 158 0.67 8.38 -16.18
C GLU A 158 -0.26 8.96 -15.10
N MET A 159 -0.79 8.12 -14.21
CA MET A 159 -1.56 8.60 -13.06
C MET A 159 -0.73 9.50 -12.15
N ASP A 160 0.54 9.20 -11.93
CA ASP A 160 1.44 9.99 -11.09
C ASP A 160 1.79 11.35 -11.72
N LEU A 161 1.82 11.43 -13.04
CA LEU A 161 1.99 12.69 -13.78
C LEU A 161 0.74 13.58 -13.73
N LEU A 162 -0.46 12.99 -13.67
CA LEU A 162 -1.74 13.68 -13.81
C LEU A 162 -2.44 13.98 -12.48
N LEU A 163 -2.14 13.22 -11.43
CA LEU A 163 -2.75 13.34 -10.12
C LEU A 163 -1.72 13.78 -9.07
N SER A 164 -2.15 14.59 -8.12
CA SER A 164 -1.29 14.89 -6.97
C SER A 164 -1.04 13.64 -6.12
N LYS A 165 0.12 13.54 -5.48
CA LYS A 165 0.46 12.47 -4.54
C LYS A 165 -0.59 12.29 -3.44
N ASN A 166 -1.10 13.39 -2.90
CA ASN A 166 -2.17 13.34 -1.90
C ASN A 166 -3.45 12.70 -2.47
N ARG A 167 -3.81 12.99 -3.73
CA ARG A 167 -4.97 12.38 -4.35
C ARG A 167 -4.77 10.90 -4.63
N ILE A 168 -3.60 10.50 -5.09
CA ILE A 168 -3.23 9.09 -5.27
C ILE A 168 -3.32 8.33 -3.94
N LEU A 169 -2.78 8.90 -2.85
CA LEU A 169 -2.86 8.28 -1.52
C LEU A 169 -4.29 8.20 -1.01
N GLU A 170 -5.09 9.23 -1.22
CA GLU A 170 -6.51 9.26 -0.87
C GLU A 170 -7.29 8.16 -1.60
N LEU A 171 -7.12 8.06 -2.91
CA LEU A 171 -7.72 7.01 -3.73
C LEU A 171 -7.24 5.63 -3.30
N TYR A 172 -5.96 5.46 -3.03
CA TYR A 172 -5.38 4.21 -2.57
C TYR A 172 -6.04 3.73 -1.28
N LEU A 173 -6.02 4.54 -0.23
CA LEU A 173 -6.58 4.21 1.08
C LEU A 173 -8.07 3.87 1.03
N ASN A 174 -8.80 4.49 0.10
CA ASN A 174 -10.24 4.29 -0.05
C ASN A 174 -10.65 3.17 -1.01
N ASN A 175 -9.72 2.61 -1.81
CA ASN A 175 -10.08 1.62 -2.83
C ASN A 175 -9.40 0.25 -2.68
N ILE A 176 -8.35 0.14 -1.87
CA ILE A 176 -7.71 -1.16 -1.66
C ILE A 176 -8.57 -2.09 -0.81
N GLU A 177 -8.33 -3.39 -0.96
CA GLU A 177 -8.96 -4.44 -0.16
C GLU A 177 -8.28 -4.51 1.22
N TRP A 178 -9.05 -4.41 2.30
CA TRP A 178 -8.61 -4.49 3.70
C TRP A 178 -9.07 -5.78 4.38
N GLY A 179 -9.90 -6.57 3.71
CA GLY A 179 -10.46 -7.83 4.16
C GLY A 179 -11.33 -8.41 3.06
N ARG A 180 -11.83 -9.61 3.23
CA ARG A 180 -12.70 -10.24 2.23
C ARG A 180 -13.97 -9.40 2.00
N GLY A 181 -14.05 -8.71 0.85
CA GLY A 181 -15.17 -7.82 0.50
C GLY A 181 -15.16 -6.47 1.19
N VAL A 182 -14.13 -6.15 1.96
CA VAL A 182 -13.97 -4.88 2.68
C VAL A 182 -13.02 -3.99 1.90
N TYR A 183 -13.53 -2.94 1.29
CA TYR A 183 -12.76 -2.00 0.48
C TYR A 183 -12.79 -0.61 1.10
N GLY A 184 -11.63 0.01 1.21
CA GLY A 184 -11.44 1.34 1.78
C GLY A 184 -11.31 1.35 3.30
N ILE A 185 -10.45 2.28 3.77
CA ILE A 185 -10.06 2.41 5.17
C ILE A 185 -11.25 2.74 6.09
N GLY A 186 -12.23 3.49 5.59
CA GLY A 186 -13.44 3.82 6.35
C GLY A 186 -14.34 2.60 6.59
N ALA A 187 -14.50 1.74 5.57
CA ALA A 187 -15.22 0.48 5.70
C ALA A 187 -14.45 -0.51 6.58
N ALA A 188 -13.12 -0.53 6.48
CA ALA A 188 -12.28 -1.37 7.33
C ALA A 188 -12.38 -1.02 8.82
N ALA A 189 -12.32 0.27 9.16
CA ALA A 189 -12.46 0.73 10.53
C ALA A 189 -13.81 0.28 11.15
N LEU A 190 -14.89 0.43 10.38
CA LEU A 190 -16.22 -0.03 10.83
C LEU A 190 -16.31 -1.56 10.94
N HIS A 191 -15.76 -2.27 9.94
CA HIS A 191 -15.85 -3.73 9.89
C HIS A 191 -15.11 -4.39 11.06
N TYR A 192 -13.92 -3.90 11.38
CA TYR A 192 -13.06 -4.52 12.40
C TYR A 192 -13.25 -3.95 13.80
N TYR A 193 -13.67 -2.69 13.93
CA TYR A 193 -13.70 -1.98 15.22
C TYR A 193 -15.02 -1.27 15.52
N GLY A 194 -16.00 -1.31 14.62
CA GLY A 194 -17.33 -0.71 14.84
C GLY A 194 -17.35 0.82 14.89
N THR A 195 -16.25 1.50 14.56
CA THR A 195 -16.15 2.97 14.63
C THR A 195 -15.43 3.57 13.43
N GLY A 196 -15.44 4.91 13.30
CA GLY A 196 -14.73 5.61 12.23
C GLY A 196 -13.22 5.60 12.41
N ILE A 197 -12.46 5.71 11.30
CA ILE A 197 -10.99 5.67 11.31
C ILE A 197 -10.35 6.75 12.20
N GLY A 198 -11.00 7.90 12.38
CA GLY A 198 -10.51 8.98 13.24
C GLY A 198 -10.56 8.65 14.75
N ASN A 199 -11.34 7.64 15.14
CA ASN A 199 -11.51 7.23 16.52
C ASN A 199 -10.69 5.98 16.88
N LEU A 200 -9.93 5.44 15.93
CA LEU A 200 -9.09 4.27 16.20
C LEU A 200 -7.85 4.66 17.01
N SER A 201 -7.47 3.81 17.95
CA SER A 201 -6.19 3.91 18.63
C SER A 201 -5.04 3.68 17.65
N VAL A 202 -3.85 4.12 18.00
CA VAL A 202 -2.64 3.90 17.20
C VAL A 202 -2.38 2.39 17.00
N ASP A 203 -2.63 1.57 18.02
CA ASP A 203 -2.51 0.10 17.93
C ASP A 203 -3.51 -0.50 16.91
N GLN A 204 -4.77 -0.07 16.94
CA GLN A 204 -5.77 -0.51 15.97
C GLN A 204 -5.38 -0.14 14.53
N ILE A 205 -4.82 1.06 14.33
CA ILE A 205 -4.30 1.49 13.04
C ILE A 205 -3.11 0.62 12.60
N ARG A 206 -2.16 0.32 13.49
CA ARG A 206 -1.03 -0.59 13.21
C ARG A 206 -1.50 -1.96 12.75
N ARG A 207 -2.51 -2.54 13.42
CA ARG A 207 -3.10 -3.84 13.04
C ARG A 207 -3.71 -3.80 11.66
N LEU A 208 -4.52 -2.78 11.35
CA LEU A 208 -5.07 -2.59 10.01
C LEU A 208 -3.98 -2.48 8.96
N VAL A 209 -3.00 -1.61 9.15
CA VAL A 209 -1.92 -1.41 8.19
C VAL A 209 -1.06 -2.67 7.99
N THR A 210 -0.88 -3.46 9.05
CA THR A 210 -0.12 -4.72 8.97
C THR A 210 -0.74 -5.70 7.98
N ILE A 211 -2.06 -5.83 7.94
CA ILE A 211 -2.75 -6.85 7.12
C ILE A 211 -2.92 -6.47 5.64
N ILE A 212 -2.65 -5.22 5.23
CA ILE A 212 -2.82 -4.74 3.84
C ILE A 212 -2.13 -5.66 2.81
N THR A 213 -0.98 -6.21 3.14
CA THR A 213 -0.18 -7.05 2.23
C THR A 213 -0.95 -8.28 1.74
N ASN A 214 -1.78 -8.88 2.59
CA ASN A 214 -2.62 -10.02 2.21
C ASN A 214 -3.88 -10.10 3.08
N PRO A 215 -4.85 -9.22 2.82
CA PRO A 215 -6.05 -9.06 3.64
C PRO A 215 -7.05 -10.23 3.52
N LEU A 216 -6.86 -11.11 2.51
CA LEU A 216 -7.67 -12.32 2.39
C LEU A 216 -7.20 -13.44 3.31
N ARG A 217 -5.93 -13.44 3.68
CA ARG A 217 -5.30 -14.46 4.52
C ARG A 217 -5.19 -14.05 5.98
N TYR A 218 -4.99 -12.76 6.24
CA TYR A 218 -4.71 -12.25 7.59
C TYR A 218 -5.85 -11.36 8.07
N ASN A 219 -6.09 -11.43 9.38
CA ASN A 219 -7.10 -10.67 10.10
C ASN A 219 -6.40 -9.89 11.23
N VAL A 220 -6.98 -8.79 11.69
CA VAL A 220 -6.44 -7.89 12.74
C VAL A 220 -6.22 -8.58 14.08
N ASP A 221 -6.89 -9.72 14.36
CA ASP A 221 -6.75 -10.47 15.62
C ASP A 221 -5.80 -11.65 15.50
N THR A 222 -5.60 -12.19 14.29
CA THR A 222 -4.89 -13.47 14.08
C THR A 222 -3.56 -13.33 13.34
N PHE A 223 -3.22 -12.15 12.84
CA PHE A 223 -2.02 -11.93 12.03
C PHE A 223 -0.72 -12.29 12.76
N THR A 224 -0.69 -12.20 14.09
CA THR A 224 0.49 -12.53 14.92
C THR A 224 0.91 -13.99 14.82
N ARG A 225 0.01 -14.90 14.41
CA ARG A 225 0.34 -16.30 14.11
C ARG A 225 1.30 -16.42 12.92
N SER A 226 1.42 -15.41 12.09
CA SER A 226 2.39 -15.34 10.99
C SER A 226 3.64 -14.59 11.44
N ARG A 227 4.82 -15.26 11.36
CA ARG A 227 6.11 -14.62 11.66
C ARG A 227 6.32 -13.33 10.85
N GLN A 228 5.95 -13.34 9.57
CA GLN A 228 6.05 -12.20 8.67
C GLN A 228 5.15 -11.04 9.13
N MET A 229 3.88 -11.31 9.46
CA MET A 229 2.96 -10.26 9.88
C MET A 229 3.32 -9.72 11.26
N ALA A 230 3.71 -10.59 12.20
CA ALA A 230 4.21 -10.17 13.50
C ALA A 230 5.45 -9.26 13.39
N ALA A 231 6.34 -9.52 12.43
CA ALA A 231 7.50 -8.67 12.18
C ALA A 231 7.11 -7.31 11.59
N ARG A 232 6.14 -7.26 10.66
CA ARG A 232 5.59 -5.99 10.13
C ARG A 232 4.97 -5.15 11.24
N TYR A 233 4.18 -5.78 12.10
CA TYR A 233 3.57 -5.10 13.24
C TYR A 233 4.63 -4.55 14.21
N ARG A 234 5.62 -5.36 14.64
CA ARG A 234 6.73 -4.90 15.49
C ARG A 234 7.51 -3.74 14.87
N TYR A 235 7.73 -3.78 13.55
CA TYR A 235 8.35 -2.67 12.84
C TYR A 235 7.52 -1.38 12.96
N LEU A 236 6.18 -1.46 12.83
CA LEU A 236 5.32 -0.30 13.04
C LEU A 236 5.35 0.19 14.49
N VAL A 237 5.34 -0.71 15.48
CA VAL A 237 5.47 -0.36 16.89
C VAL A 237 6.77 0.41 17.14
N SER A 238 7.90 -0.06 16.61
CA SER A 238 9.21 0.60 16.81
C SER A 238 9.33 1.97 16.12
N ARG A 239 8.53 2.23 15.09
CA ARG A 239 8.62 3.48 14.30
C ARG A 239 7.54 4.50 14.64
N PHE A 240 6.43 4.05 15.18
CA PHE A 240 5.27 4.86 15.52
C PHE A 240 4.85 4.53 16.96
N ALA A 241 5.77 4.77 17.89
CA ALA A 241 5.52 4.55 19.32
C ALA A 241 4.34 5.39 19.82
N ASP A 242 3.55 4.82 20.71
CA ASP A 242 2.44 5.47 21.38
C ASP A 242 2.71 5.42 22.88
N PRO A 243 2.43 6.47 23.65
CA PRO A 243 2.56 6.44 25.12
C PRO A 243 1.85 5.26 25.77
N SER A 244 0.76 4.77 25.18
CA SER A 244 0.04 3.57 25.66
C SER A 244 0.79 2.25 25.41
N ASP A 245 1.91 2.25 24.66
CA ASP A 245 2.74 1.05 24.45
C ASP A 245 3.68 0.78 25.65
N ALA A 246 3.84 1.73 26.57
CA ALA A 246 4.64 1.53 27.79
C ALA A 246 4.02 0.41 28.64
N PRO A 247 4.83 -0.53 29.16
CA PRO A 247 4.31 -1.55 30.05
C PRO A 247 3.69 -0.89 31.29
N ALA A 248 2.53 -1.37 31.71
CA ALA A 248 1.75 -0.81 32.83
C ALA A 248 2.54 -0.69 34.15
N SER A 249 3.71 -1.37 34.28
CA SER A 249 4.61 -1.27 35.39
C SER A 249 5.30 0.09 35.55
N ASP A 250 5.49 0.83 34.45
CA ASP A 250 6.23 2.10 34.49
C ASP A 250 5.31 3.30 34.78
N ALA A 251 4.00 3.15 34.55
CA ALA A 251 3.01 4.17 34.89
C ALA A 251 2.78 4.27 36.40
N GLN A 252 2.92 3.17 37.17
CA GLN A 252 2.79 3.18 38.63
C GLN A 252 4.03 3.73 39.33
N ALA A 253 5.21 3.67 38.69
CA ALA A 253 6.44 4.22 39.30
C ALA A 253 6.49 5.76 39.25
N SER A 254 5.84 6.39 38.23
CA SER A 254 5.81 7.86 38.14
C SER A 254 4.84 8.50 39.13
N ASP A 255 3.74 7.84 39.44
CA ASP A 255 2.77 8.33 40.44
C ASP A 255 3.25 8.14 41.89
N ALA A 256 4.08 7.12 42.16
CA ALA A 256 4.69 6.90 43.45
C ALA A 256 5.79 7.92 43.82
N GLN A 257 6.50 8.45 42.79
CA GLN A 257 7.52 9.49 43.00
C GLN A 257 6.94 10.91 43.15
N ALA A 258 5.70 11.15 42.68
CA ALA A 258 5.05 12.43 42.85
C ALA A 258 4.44 12.66 44.25
N SER A 259 4.26 11.61 45.04
CA SER A 259 3.67 11.69 46.42
C SER A 259 4.68 11.96 47.52
N ASP A 260 6.00 11.89 47.27
CA ASP A 260 7.07 12.00 48.25
C ASP A 260 7.82 13.35 48.21
N ALA A 261 7.24 14.39 47.59
CA ALA A 261 7.79 15.72 47.63
C ALA A 261 7.47 16.37 49.00
N PRO A 262 8.49 16.83 49.78
CA PRO A 262 8.24 17.44 51.06
C PRO A 262 7.43 18.74 50.91
N GLN A 263 6.34 18.83 51.68
CA GLN A 263 5.53 20.05 51.76
C GLN A 263 6.38 21.23 52.31
N PRO A 264 6.28 22.41 51.71
CA PRO A 264 6.97 23.59 52.26
C PRO A 264 6.38 23.94 53.64
N ALA A 265 7.26 24.14 54.64
CA ALA A 265 6.92 24.49 55.99
C ALA A 265 6.14 25.80 56.07
N ALA A 266 5.04 25.81 56.83
CA ALA A 266 4.22 26.98 57.08
C ALA A 266 5.05 28.11 57.81
N PRO A 267 4.82 29.41 57.51
CA PRO A 267 5.51 30.53 58.14
C PRO A 267 5.07 30.62 59.60
N LYS A 268 6.08 30.78 60.51
CA LYS A 268 5.86 31.05 61.94
C LYS A 268 5.19 32.41 62.15
N PRO A 269 4.23 32.53 63.11
CA PRO A 269 3.64 33.81 63.49
C PRO A 269 4.66 34.73 64.18
N PRO A 270 4.52 36.07 64.09
CA PRO A 270 5.40 37.02 64.77
C PRO A 270 5.18 36.97 66.29
N THR A 271 6.26 36.91 67.02
CA THR A 271 6.29 37.03 68.50
C THR A 271 6.13 38.49 68.93
N PRO A 272 5.53 38.75 70.10
CA PRO A 272 5.11 40.08 70.56
C PRO A 272 6.24 41.05 70.90
#